data_d4ff42db322341bd5b8119d15e98d76d
#
_entry.id   d4ff42db322341bd5b8119d15e98d76d
#
_cell.length_a   1.000
_cell.length_b   1.000
_cell.length_c   1.000
_cell.angle_alpha   90.00
_cell.angle_beta   90.00
_cell.angle_gamma   90.00
#
_symmetry.space_group_name_H-M   'P 1'
#
loop_
_entity.id
_entity.type
_entity.pdbx_description
1 polymer ?
#
loop_
_entity_poly.entity_id
_entity_poly.type
_entity_poly.pdbx_seq_one_letter_code
_entity_poly.pdbx_strand_id
1 'polypeptide(L)'
;MNVTSTIVIIAACIILIFCSGCLSQQTTQLPVTQGETIPETPPASVTSLPATFPQLTETGITPTTQQTVTDPFPQKVTDLPPANAVDIGIEKDRVYNTITVTFIGGRGQVLVKNILVRVTTSDGRAEQKNIPIGNQVSTGASVDMKGTQGSDRVEVFVTLGGVMYKLKDENMTYAYY
;
A
#
# COMPACT_ATOMS: atom_id res chain seq x y z
N MET A 1 11.66 38.07 35.46
CA MET A 1 10.56 37.11 35.32
C MET A 1 11.04 35.78 35.91
N ASN A 2 10.35 35.29 36.95
CA ASN A 2 10.79 34.07 37.65
C ASN A 2 10.46 32.83 36.85
N VAL A 3 11.42 31.92 36.71
CA VAL A 3 11.32 30.65 35.94
C VAL A 3 10.10 29.84 36.37
N THR A 4 9.74 29.87 37.66
CA THR A 4 8.54 29.21 38.21
C THR A 4 7.24 29.73 37.63
N SER A 5 7.13 31.05 37.35
CA SER A 5 5.92 31.65 36.76
C SER A 5 5.72 31.20 35.29
N THR A 6 6.80 31.02 34.55
CA THR A 6 6.76 30.59 33.15
C THR A 6 6.32 29.13 33.04
N ILE A 7 6.75 28.25 33.94
CA ILE A 7 6.37 26.83 33.94
C ILE A 7 4.88 26.65 34.23
N VAL A 8 4.32 27.42 35.15
CA VAL A 8 2.89 27.35 35.50
C VAL A 8 2.00 27.80 34.33
N ILE A 9 2.41 28.80 33.56
CA ILE A 9 1.63 29.28 32.40
C ILE A 9 1.65 28.22 31.29
N ILE A 10 2.79 27.57 31.04
CA ILE A 10 2.88 26.52 30.01
C ILE A 10 2.03 25.28 30.38
N ALA A 11 2.02 24.89 31.67
CA ALA A 11 1.19 23.76 32.12
C ALA A 11 -0.32 24.08 32.01
N ALA A 12 -0.74 25.33 32.30
CA ALA A 12 -2.13 25.71 32.12
C ALA A 12 -2.61 25.75 30.67
N CYS A 13 -1.73 26.13 29.71
CA CYS A 13 -2.05 26.15 28.31
C CYS A 13 -2.21 24.73 27.74
N ILE A 14 -1.41 23.74 28.21
CA ILE A 14 -1.51 22.35 27.76
C ILE A 14 -2.85 21.72 28.19
N ILE A 15 -3.35 22.03 29.38
CA ILE A 15 -4.63 21.49 29.88
C ILE A 15 -5.82 22.01 29.06
N LEU A 16 -5.77 23.27 28.59
CA LEU A 16 -6.85 23.85 27.78
C LEU A 16 -6.95 23.27 26.36
N ILE A 17 -5.87 22.74 25.80
CA ILE A 17 -5.86 22.13 24.47
C ILE A 17 -6.53 20.75 24.47
N PHE A 18 -6.50 20.02 25.61
CA PHE A 18 -7.11 18.68 25.70
C PHE A 18 -8.64 18.68 25.93
N CYS A 19 -9.25 19.81 26.27
CA CYS A 19 -10.70 19.89 26.52
C CYS A 19 -11.56 20.22 25.29
N SER A 20 -10.99 20.53 24.12
CA SER A 20 -11.74 20.93 22.92
C SER A 20 -12.10 19.82 21.95
N GLY A 21 -11.93 18.55 22.32
CA GLY A 21 -12.08 17.39 21.43
C GLY A 21 -13.30 16.51 21.69
N CYS A 22 -14.47 17.06 22.04
CA CYS A 22 -15.67 16.22 22.17
C CYS A 22 -16.90 17.00 21.70
N LEU A 23 -17.28 16.88 20.44
CA LEU A 23 -18.67 16.88 19.94
C LEU A 23 -18.68 16.80 18.41
N SER A 24 -19.05 15.67 17.88
CA SER A 24 -19.99 15.50 16.75
C SER A 24 -20.00 14.04 16.28
N GLN A 25 -20.77 13.20 16.95
CA GLN A 25 -21.31 12.02 16.33
C GLN A 25 -22.62 12.42 15.64
N GLN A 26 -22.58 12.68 14.35
CA GLN A 26 -23.78 12.65 13.51
C GLN A 26 -23.95 11.22 12.99
N THR A 27 -24.86 10.50 13.64
CA THR A 27 -25.41 9.24 13.15
C THR A 27 -26.36 9.56 11.99
N THR A 28 -25.90 9.44 10.77
CA THR A 28 -26.77 9.46 9.59
C THR A 28 -27.34 8.06 9.43
N GLN A 29 -28.57 7.87 9.87
CA GLN A 29 -29.38 6.70 9.54
C GLN A 29 -29.76 6.76 8.05
N LEU A 30 -29.32 5.78 7.28
CA LEU A 30 -29.79 5.53 5.94
C LEU A 30 -31.18 4.87 6.00
N PRO A 31 -32.15 5.29 5.17
CA PRO A 31 -33.46 4.65 5.13
C PRO A 31 -33.33 3.25 4.52
N VAL A 32 -33.89 2.29 5.23
CA VAL A 32 -34.12 0.92 4.75
C VAL A 32 -35.19 0.98 3.67
N THR A 33 -34.82 0.76 2.41
CA THR A 33 -35.75 0.51 1.33
C THR A 33 -36.12 -0.98 1.34
N GLN A 34 -37.38 -1.24 1.70
CA GLN A 34 -38.01 -2.56 1.60
C GLN A 34 -38.21 -2.96 0.15
N GLY A 35 -37.86 -4.19 -0.15
CA GLY A 35 -38.64 -5.11 -0.96
C GLY A 35 -38.80 -4.81 -2.42
N GLU A 36 -38.02 -5.49 -3.24
CA GLU A 36 -38.45 -5.81 -4.60
C GLU A 36 -38.30 -7.31 -4.82
N THR A 37 -39.48 -7.93 -4.92
CA THR A 37 -39.72 -9.36 -5.17
C THR A 37 -39.34 -9.65 -6.61
N ILE A 38 -38.31 -10.46 -6.84
CA ILE A 38 -37.91 -10.94 -8.17
C ILE A 38 -38.82 -12.11 -8.54
N PRO A 39 -39.52 -12.08 -9.70
CA PRO A 39 -40.31 -13.24 -10.17
C PRO A 39 -39.36 -14.37 -10.60
N GLU A 40 -39.63 -15.54 -10.07
CA GLU A 40 -39.06 -16.82 -10.48
C GLU A 40 -39.38 -17.12 -11.95
N THR A 41 -38.33 -17.19 -12.80
CA THR A 41 -38.46 -17.69 -14.18
C THR A 41 -38.17 -19.19 -14.18
N PRO A 42 -39.03 -20.05 -14.74
CA PRO A 42 -38.83 -21.49 -14.78
C PRO A 42 -37.66 -21.91 -15.67
N PRO A 43 -36.99 -23.05 -15.37
CA PRO A 43 -35.82 -23.49 -16.10
C PRO A 43 -36.18 -23.99 -17.50
N ALA A 44 -35.55 -23.39 -18.51
CA ALA A 44 -35.61 -23.88 -19.89
C ALA A 44 -34.80 -25.16 -20.01
N SER A 45 -35.45 -26.22 -20.46
CA SER A 45 -34.86 -27.50 -20.83
C SER A 45 -33.86 -27.31 -21.98
N VAL A 46 -32.59 -27.52 -21.73
CA VAL A 46 -31.56 -27.56 -22.77
C VAL A 46 -31.46 -28.97 -23.35
N THR A 47 -31.94 -29.10 -24.57
CA THR A 47 -31.78 -30.27 -25.42
C THR A 47 -30.31 -30.46 -25.78
N SER A 48 -29.71 -31.59 -25.40
CA SER A 48 -28.35 -31.98 -25.72
C SER A 48 -28.23 -32.36 -27.20
N LEU A 49 -27.45 -31.58 -27.97
CA LEU A 49 -26.96 -31.96 -29.31
C LEU A 49 -25.61 -32.65 -29.15
N PRO A 50 -25.36 -33.77 -29.88
CA PRO A 50 -24.08 -34.45 -29.89
C PRO A 50 -23.07 -33.63 -30.68
N ALA A 51 -22.06 -33.07 -30.01
CA ALA A 51 -20.94 -32.42 -30.67
C ALA A 51 -19.94 -33.47 -31.14
N THR A 52 -19.90 -33.71 -32.46
CA THR A 52 -18.81 -34.38 -33.13
C THR A 52 -17.59 -33.47 -33.11
N PHE A 53 -16.58 -33.84 -32.35
CA PHE A 53 -15.29 -33.12 -32.35
C PHE A 53 -14.48 -33.50 -33.59
N PRO A 54 -14.07 -32.53 -34.43
CA PRO A 54 -13.02 -32.80 -35.42
C PRO A 54 -11.68 -32.92 -34.71
N GLN A 55 -11.01 -34.02 -34.99
CA GLN A 55 -9.64 -34.31 -34.57
C GLN A 55 -8.71 -33.24 -35.17
N LEU A 56 -8.20 -32.29 -34.35
CA LEU A 56 -7.18 -31.36 -34.76
C LEU A 56 -5.84 -32.07 -34.83
N THR A 57 -5.32 -32.14 -36.02
CA THR A 57 -3.95 -32.57 -36.36
C THR A 57 -2.96 -31.67 -35.62
N GLU A 58 -2.07 -32.27 -34.83
CA GLU A 58 -0.93 -31.56 -34.21
C GLU A 58 -0.07 -30.91 -35.29
N THR A 59 -0.23 -29.63 -35.46
CA THR A 59 0.68 -28.82 -36.28
C THR A 59 1.66 -28.12 -35.30
N GLY A 60 2.94 -28.42 -35.52
CA GLY A 60 4.14 -27.98 -34.86
C GLY A 60 4.05 -26.76 -33.92
N ILE A 61 4.42 -26.98 -32.66
CA ILE A 61 4.69 -25.94 -31.68
C ILE A 61 5.91 -25.17 -32.15
N THR A 62 5.69 -24.02 -32.76
CA THR A 62 6.72 -23.00 -32.93
C THR A 62 7.13 -22.53 -31.52
N PRO A 63 8.43 -22.53 -31.16
CA PRO A 63 8.85 -22.06 -29.86
C PRO A 63 8.46 -20.61 -29.75
N THR A 64 7.46 -20.32 -28.91
CA THR A 64 7.10 -18.96 -28.51
C THR A 64 8.32 -18.36 -27.83
N THR A 65 8.98 -17.43 -28.51
CA THR A 65 10.03 -16.60 -27.94
C THR A 65 9.43 -15.94 -26.71
N GLN A 66 9.82 -16.39 -25.51
CA GLN A 66 9.47 -15.73 -24.27
C GLN A 66 10.06 -14.31 -24.33
N GLN A 67 9.22 -13.35 -24.60
CA GLN A 67 9.57 -11.94 -24.40
C GLN A 67 9.88 -11.78 -22.92
N THR A 68 11.14 -11.63 -22.60
CA THR A 68 11.58 -11.23 -21.26
C THR A 68 11.00 -9.83 -21.01
N VAL A 69 9.88 -9.78 -20.32
CA VAL A 69 9.30 -8.51 -19.87
C VAL A 69 10.29 -7.92 -18.85
N THR A 70 11.13 -7.02 -19.31
CA THR A 70 12.05 -6.30 -18.43
C THR A 70 11.21 -5.41 -17.52
N ASP A 71 11.25 -5.68 -16.21
CA ASP A 71 10.60 -4.86 -15.20
C ASP A 71 11.13 -3.41 -15.33
N PRO A 72 10.26 -2.40 -15.54
CA PRO A 72 10.68 -1.01 -15.74
C PRO A 72 11.25 -0.35 -14.47
N PHE A 73 11.20 -1.04 -13.34
CA PHE A 73 11.69 -0.52 -12.06
C PHE A 73 13.19 -0.80 -11.85
N PRO A 74 13.92 0.09 -11.13
CA PRO A 74 15.29 -0.17 -10.71
C PRO A 74 15.39 -1.47 -9.93
N GLN A 75 16.29 -2.37 -10.36
CA GLN A 75 16.44 -3.68 -9.72
C GLN A 75 17.36 -3.66 -8.49
N LYS A 76 18.29 -2.70 -8.44
CA LYS A 76 19.28 -2.59 -7.38
C LYS A 76 18.90 -1.52 -6.36
N VAL A 77 19.03 -1.86 -5.06
CA VAL A 77 18.96 -0.87 -3.98
C VAL A 77 20.10 0.13 -4.14
N THR A 78 19.80 1.41 -4.02
CA THR A 78 20.74 2.50 -4.21
C THR A 78 20.83 3.34 -2.96
N ASP A 79 22.05 3.49 -2.43
CA ASP A 79 22.34 4.45 -1.38
C ASP A 79 22.36 5.86 -1.97
N LEU A 80 21.50 6.71 -1.43
CA LEU A 80 21.44 8.11 -1.86
C LEU A 80 22.59 8.91 -1.24
N PRO A 81 23.13 9.92 -1.95
CA PRO A 81 24.09 10.84 -1.36
C PRO A 81 23.53 11.47 -0.07
N PRO A 82 24.35 11.76 0.95
CA PRO A 82 23.87 12.30 2.24
C PRO A 82 23.03 13.58 2.14
N ALA A 83 23.25 14.39 1.11
CA ALA A 83 22.45 15.59 0.84
C ALA A 83 21.01 15.27 0.39
N ASN A 84 20.81 14.11 -0.23
CA ASN A 84 19.53 13.66 -0.79
C ASN A 84 18.97 12.46 -0.02
N ALA A 85 19.55 12.12 1.14
CA ALA A 85 19.12 10.99 1.94
C ALA A 85 17.65 11.14 2.36
N VAL A 86 16.88 10.07 2.24
CA VAL A 86 15.52 9.91 2.73
C VAL A 86 15.40 8.60 3.47
N ASP A 87 14.64 8.62 4.57
CA ASP A 87 14.40 7.48 5.43
C ASP A 87 12.98 6.99 5.31
N ILE A 88 12.85 5.65 5.18
CA ILE A 88 11.58 4.93 5.08
C ILE A 88 11.56 3.84 6.15
N GLY A 89 10.50 3.83 6.97
CA GLY A 89 10.18 2.75 7.88
C GLY A 89 9.24 1.75 7.24
N ILE A 90 9.46 0.46 7.51
CA ILE A 90 8.57 -0.62 7.08
C ILE A 90 8.24 -1.45 8.31
N GLU A 91 6.95 -1.63 8.57
CA GLU A 91 6.45 -2.43 9.69
C GLU A 91 5.40 -3.41 9.19
N LYS A 92 5.35 -4.60 9.79
CA LYS A 92 4.34 -5.61 9.51
C LYS A 92 3.60 -5.99 10.79
N ASP A 93 2.29 -5.71 10.82
CA ASP A 93 1.40 -6.08 11.91
C ASP A 93 1.15 -7.60 11.91
N ARG A 94 1.35 -8.24 13.07
CA ARG A 94 1.20 -9.70 13.22
C ARG A 94 -0.26 -10.16 13.29
N VAL A 95 -1.16 -9.29 13.72
CA VAL A 95 -2.57 -9.63 13.94
C VAL A 95 -3.35 -9.50 12.64
N TYR A 96 -3.15 -8.37 11.96
CA TYR A 96 -3.92 -8.04 10.74
C TYR A 96 -3.15 -8.34 9.46
N ASN A 97 -1.87 -8.74 9.56
CA ASN A 97 -0.96 -8.93 8.41
C ASN A 97 -0.85 -7.69 7.53
N THR A 98 -1.06 -6.50 8.12
CA THR A 98 -0.92 -5.23 7.41
C THR A 98 0.55 -4.84 7.37
N ILE A 99 1.01 -4.42 6.20
CA ILE A 99 2.34 -3.85 5.99
C ILE A 99 2.18 -2.35 5.88
N THR A 100 2.72 -1.62 6.85
CA THR A 100 2.70 -0.16 6.89
C THR A 100 4.07 0.36 6.46
N VAL A 101 4.09 1.20 5.43
CA VAL A 101 5.31 1.87 4.96
C VAL A 101 5.18 3.36 5.24
N THR A 102 6.11 3.90 6.02
CA THR A 102 6.06 5.28 6.53
C THR A 102 7.28 6.07 6.07
N PHE A 103 7.05 7.28 5.56
CA PHE A 103 8.11 8.24 5.30
C PHE A 103 8.56 8.89 6.61
N ILE A 104 9.78 8.60 7.04
CA ILE A 104 10.36 9.11 8.30
C ILE A 104 10.90 10.53 8.13
N GLY A 105 11.46 10.84 6.95
CA GLY A 105 12.02 12.15 6.65
C GLY A 105 13.34 12.04 5.91
N GLY A 106 14.15 13.10 5.99
CA GLY A 106 15.50 13.15 5.43
C GLY A 106 15.80 14.45 4.71
N ARG A 107 17.11 14.71 4.45
CA ARG A 107 17.56 15.95 3.80
C ARG A 107 17.03 16.09 2.37
N GLY A 108 16.78 14.96 1.69
CA GLY A 108 16.24 14.91 0.34
C GLY A 108 14.72 15.13 0.24
N GLN A 109 14.01 15.31 1.36
CA GLN A 109 12.55 15.41 1.42
C GLN A 109 11.96 16.40 0.41
N VAL A 110 12.58 17.56 0.24
CA VAL A 110 12.13 18.61 -0.69
C VAL A 110 12.20 18.20 -2.17
N LEU A 111 13.03 17.21 -2.49
CA LEU A 111 13.24 16.71 -3.84
C LEU A 111 12.31 15.52 -4.16
N VAL A 112 11.63 14.95 -3.16
CA VAL A 112 10.74 13.80 -3.32
C VAL A 112 9.53 14.21 -4.14
N LYS A 113 9.33 13.55 -5.28
CA LYS A 113 8.18 13.74 -6.16
C LYS A 113 7.18 12.60 -6.08
N ASN A 114 7.64 11.39 -5.78
CA ASN A 114 6.80 10.22 -5.63
C ASN A 114 7.48 9.18 -4.75
N ILE A 115 6.69 8.44 -3.97
CA ILE A 115 7.14 7.26 -3.23
C ILE A 115 6.18 6.15 -3.60
N LEU A 116 6.69 5.15 -4.32
CA LEU A 116 5.94 3.96 -4.73
C LEU A 116 6.37 2.78 -3.88
N VAL A 117 5.40 2.11 -3.29
CA VAL A 117 5.58 0.87 -2.55
C VAL A 117 5.03 -0.28 -3.36
N ARG A 118 5.82 -1.34 -3.52
CA ARG A 118 5.40 -2.60 -4.13
C ARG A 118 5.54 -3.72 -3.10
N VAL A 119 4.46 -4.44 -2.88
CA VAL A 119 4.44 -5.62 -2.01
C VAL A 119 4.17 -6.84 -2.88
N THR A 120 5.04 -7.84 -2.80
CA THR A 120 4.81 -9.16 -3.38
C THR A 120 4.60 -10.13 -2.23
N THR A 121 3.38 -10.62 -2.10
CA THR A 121 2.98 -11.51 -1.01
C THR A 121 3.47 -12.94 -1.24
N SER A 122 3.55 -13.74 -0.16
CA SER A 122 4.01 -15.13 -0.22
C SER A 122 3.14 -16.03 -1.10
N ASP A 123 1.89 -15.64 -1.41
CA ASP A 123 1.00 -16.31 -2.34
C ASP A 123 1.15 -15.86 -3.81
N GLY A 124 2.16 -15.01 -4.08
CA GLY A 124 2.52 -14.55 -5.42
C GLY A 124 1.73 -13.35 -5.94
N ARG A 125 0.83 -12.77 -5.15
CA ARG A 125 0.14 -11.52 -5.54
C ARG A 125 1.09 -10.33 -5.42
N ALA A 126 1.00 -9.41 -6.37
CA ALA A 126 1.73 -8.15 -6.33
C ALA A 126 0.74 -6.97 -6.27
N GLU A 127 0.94 -6.06 -5.34
CA GLU A 127 0.18 -4.83 -5.18
C GLU A 127 1.13 -3.64 -5.14
N GLN A 128 0.70 -2.51 -5.70
CA GLN A 128 1.46 -1.27 -5.71
C GLN A 128 0.60 -0.12 -5.21
N LYS A 129 1.17 0.72 -4.33
CA LYS A 129 0.54 1.94 -3.86
C LYS A 129 1.55 3.05 -3.71
N ASN A 130 1.09 4.30 -3.88
CA ASN A 130 1.91 5.48 -3.58
C ASN A 130 1.62 5.98 -2.18
N ILE A 131 2.64 6.43 -1.47
CA ILE A 131 2.44 7.23 -0.26
C ILE A 131 1.83 8.58 -0.70
N PRO A 132 0.75 9.05 -0.06
CA PRO A 132 0.13 10.31 -0.41
C PRO A 132 1.11 11.48 -0.27
N ILE A 133 1.28 12.23 -1.35
CA ILE A 133 2.14 13.42 -1.40
C ILE A 133 1.25 14.59 -1.82
N GLY A 134 1.17 15.63 -0.97
CA GLY A 134 0.56 16.89 -1.35
C GLY A 134 1.53 17.74 -2.18
N ASN A 135 1.75 18.98 -1.80
CA ASN A 135 2.79 19.81 -2.43
C ASN A 135 4.20 19.28 -2.12
N GLN A 136 4.37 18.62 -0.98
CA GLN A 136 5.59 17.99 -0.51
C GLN A 136 5.21 16.77 0.35
N VAL A 137 6.06 15.74 0.35
CA VAL A 137 5.86 14.61 1.28
C VAL A 137 6.03 15.08 2.72
N SER A 138 5.12 14.66 3.59
CA SER A 138 5.18 14.97 5.03
C SER A 138 5.78 13.83 5.81
N THR A 139 6.59 14.15 6.82
CA THR A 139 7.05 13.17 7.81
C THR A 139 5.85 12.51 8.48
N GLY A 140 5.86 11.19 8.60
CA GLY A 140 4.74 10.39 9.08
C GLY A 140 3.70 10.05 8.01
N ALA A 141 3.83 10.54 6.77
CA ALA A 141 2.98 10.07 5.68
C ALA A 141 3.21 8.58 5.45
N SER A 142 2.14 7.81 5.36
CA SER A 142 2.21 6.35 5.28
C SER A 142 1.19 5.78 4.30
N VAL A 143 1.40 4.51 3.95
CA VAL A 143 0.47 3.69 3.20
C VAL A 143 0.41 2.30 3.80
N ASP A 144 -0.80 1.78 3.90
CA ASP A 144 -1.07 0.42 4.36
C ASP A 144 -1.36 -0.48 3.17
N MET A 145 -0.73 -1.66 3.18
CA MET A 145 -0.91 -2.70 2.18
C MET A 145 -1.21 -4.03 2.87
N LYS A 146 -1.94 -4.89 2.19
CA LYS A 146 -2.29 -6.18 2.74
C LYS A 146 -1.18 -7.19 2.48
N GLY A 147 -0.60 -7.69 3.55
CA GLY A 147 0.34 -8.80 3.51
C GLY A 147 -0.32 -10.15 3.81
N THR A 148 0.50 -11.15 4.09
CA THR A 148 0.10 -12.52 4.47
C THR A 148 0.75 -12.92 5.80
N GLN A 149 0.45 -14.12 6.28
CA GLN A 149 1.17 -14.71 7.42
C GLN A 149 2.58 -15.19 7.04
N GLY A 150 2.85 -15.35 5.75
CA GLY A 150 4.15 -15.78 5.23
C GLY A 150 5.15 -14.65 5.08
N SER A 151 6.23 -14.93 4.33
CA SER A 151 7.23 -13.95 3.95
C SER A 151 6.72 -13.12 2.79
N ASP A 152 6.55 -11.82 3.00
CA ASP A 152 6.16 -10.87 1.96
C ASP A 152 7.36 -9.98 1.62
N ARG A 153 7.61 -9.78 0.33
CA ARG A 153 8.67 -8.90 -0.15
C ARG A 153 8.15 -7.50 -0.33
N VAL A 154 8.82 -6.53 0.28
CA VAL A 154 8.49 -5.10 0.19
C VAL A 154 9.60 -4.35 -0.52
N GLU A 155 9.27 -3.70 -1.60
CA GLU A 155 10.17 -2.85 -2.36
C GLU A 155 9.67 -1.40 -2.32
N VAL A 156 10.56 -0.47 -2.02
CA VAL A 156 10.23 0.96 -1.95
C VAL A 156 11.07 1.72 -2.97
N PHE A 157 10.37 2.45 -3.82
CA PHE A 157 10.95 3.29 -4.86
C PHE A 157 10.64 4.75 -4.57
N VAL A 158 11.66 5.60 -4.68
CA VAL A 158 11.50 7.05 -4.49
C VAL A 158 11.95 7.77 -5.75
N THR A 159 11.16 8.73 -6.22
CA THR A 159 11.54 9.61 -7.32
C THR A 159 12.05 10.92 -6.77
N LEU A 160 13.33 11.20 -7.02
CA LEU A 160 14.03 12.43 -6.64
C LEU A 160 14.47 13.16 -7.90
N GLY A 161 14.05 14.41 -8.08
CA GLY A 161 14.46 15.20 -9.22
C GLY A 161 14.15 14.57 -10.59
N GLY A 162 13.15 13.70 -10.67
CA GLY A 162 12.76 13.00 -11.90
C GLY A 162 13.44 11.64 -12.11
N VAL A 163 14.37 11.23 -11.24
CA VAL A 163 15.02 9.92 -11.29
C VAL A 163 14.44 9.01 -10.23
N MET A 164 14.09 7.78 -10.59
CA MET A 164 13.58 6.76 -9.68
C MET A 164 14.73 5.93 -9.10
N TYR A 165 14.72 5.77 -7.78
CA TYR A 165 15.68 4.96 -7.03
C TYR A 165 14.94 3.90 -6.22
N LYS A 166 15.45 2.67 -6.17
CA LYS A 166 15.02 1.66 -5.21
C LYS A 166 15.77 1.90 -3.89
N LEU A 167 15.05 2.26 -2.82
CA LEU A 167 15.65 2.52 -1.51
C LEU A 167 15.64 1.31 -0.60
N LYS A 168 14.58 0.49 -0.68
CA LYS A 168 14.39 -0.67 0.17
C LYS A 168 13.96 -1.88 -0.66
N ASP A 169 14.42 -3.04 -0.23
CA ASP A 169 14.05 -4.35 -0.77
C ASP A 169 14.19 -5.36 0.38
N GLU A 170 13.11 -5.57 1.10
CA GLU A 170 13.11 -6.32 2.36
C GLU A 170 12.08 -7.46 2.32
N ASN A 171 12.44 -8.60 2.89
CA ASN A 171 11.51 -9.70 3.12
C ASN A 171 10.99 -9.61 4.57
N MET A 172 9.69 -9.33 4.70
CA MET A 172 9.01 -9.19 5.97
C MET A 172 8.47 -10.54 6.43
N THR A 173 9.22 -11.20 7.30
CA THR A 173 8.84 -12.47 7.94
C THR A 173 8.52 -12.25 9.41
N TYR A 174 7.61 -13.06 9.97
CA TYR A 174 7.47 -13.11 11.42
C TYR A 174 8.58 -13.98 12.00
N ALA A 175 9.39 -13.41 12.90
CA ALA A 175 10.24 -14.23 13.76
C ALA A 175 9.33 -14.97 14.76
N TYR A 176 9.24 -16.29 14.65
CA TYR A 176 8.69 -17.13 15.71
C TYR A 176 9.78 -17.26 16.78
N TYR A 177 9.54 -16.67 17.95
CA TYR A 177 10.35 -16.90 19.14
C TYR A 177 9.69 -17.97 20.00
#